data_59b5ec5ff9317633772ad50677b4ba3c
#
_entry.id   59b5ec5ff9317633772ad50677b4ba3c
#
_cell.length_a   1.000
_cell.length_b   1.000
_cell.length_c   1.000
_cell.angle_alpha   90.00
_cell.angle_beta   90.00
_cell.angle_gamma   90.00
#
_symmetry.space_group_name_H-M   'P 1'
#
loop_
_entity.id
_entity.type
_entity.pdbx_description
1 polymer ?
#
loop_
_entity_poly.entity_id
_entity_poly.type
_entity_poly.pdbx_seq_one_letter_code
_entity_poly.pdbx_strand_id
1 'polypeptide(L)'
;MADQATFTDVAMEFMPGLYSAALRMTRNRADAEDLVQETYLKAYRSFASFKEGTNLRAWLYRILTNTYINSYRAAQRRPETADVEDVEDLYLYKRLAGSGGSEPGRSAEDEALERFTDEDVKAALEALPETFRMAVLLADVEGFSYKEISEITDVPIGTVMSRIHRGRRALQKALVDVAEARGLVGSVPGG
;
A
#
# COMPACT_ATOMS: atom_id res chain seq x y z
N MET A 1 14.42 15.98 24.38
CA MET A 1 13.44 16.74 23.56
C MET A 1 14.05 16.86 22.17
N ALA A 2 13.46 16.23 21.18
CA ALA A 2 13.91 16.38 19.80
C ALA A 2 13.67 17.85 19.38
N ASP A 3 14.77 18.56 19.10
CA ASP A 3 14.72 19.96 18.69
C ASP A 3 14.22 20.06 17.24
N GLN A 4 13.42 21.08 16.93
CA GLN A 4 12.94 21.34 15.58
C GLN A 4 14.06 21.52 14.54
N ALA A 5 15.23 21.96 14.95
CA ALA A 5 16.41 22.02 14.10
C ALA A 5 16.87 20.64 13.64
N THR A 6 16.84 19.66 14.56
CA THR A 6 17.19 18.26 14.29
C THR A 6 16.16 17.58 13.38
N PHE A 7 14.88 18.01 13.40
CA PHE A 7 13.84 17.43 12.54
C PHE A 7 14.19 17.54 11.07
N THR A 8 14.62 18.71 10.62
CA THR A 8 14.90 18.92 9.19
C THR A 8 15.98 17.97 8.71
N ASP A 9 17.04 17.81 9.49
CA ASP A 9 18.18 16.98 9.09
C ASP A 9 17.80 15.50 8.96
N VAL A 10 17.02 14.97 9.92
CA VAL A 10 16.67 13.55 9.93
C VAL A 10 15.44 13.22 9.07
N ALA A 11 14.50 14.14 8.93
CA ALA A 11 13.26 13.89 8.18
C ALA A 11 13.45 14.01 6.65
N MET A 12 14.40 14.85 6.20
CA MET A 12 14.64 15.07 4.78
C MET A 12 15.20 13.83 4.07
N GLU A 13 15.86 12.93 4.79
CA GLU A 13 16.32 11.64 4.23
C GLU A 13 15.17 10.79 3.68
N PHE A 14 13.97 10.92 4.25
CA PHE A 14 12.78 10.17 3.84
C PHE A 14 11.99 10.83 2.71
N MET A 15 12.36 12.06 2.29
CA MET A 15 11.60 12.81 1.28
C MET A 15 11.43 12.05 -0.05
N PRO A 16 12.46 11.43 -0.64
CA PRO A 16 12.30 10.71 -1.90
C PRO A 16 11.29 9.55 -1.81
N GLY A 17 11.32 8.80 -0.70
CA GLY A 17 10.38 7.71 -0.43
C GLY A 17 8.94 8.20 -0.23
N LEU A 18 8.76 9.24 0.58
CA LEU A 18 7.46 9.87 0.82
C LEU A 18 6.86 10.45 -0.47
N TYR A 19 7.67 11.10 -1.30
CA TYR A 19 7.22 11.63 -2.59
C TYR A 19 6.79 10.50 -3.55
N SER A 20 7.58 9.44 -3.64
CA SER A 20 7.23 8.28 -4.46
C SER A 20 5.93 7.61 -3.99
N ALA A 21 5.74 7.47 -2.68
CA ALA A 21 4.52 6.95 -2.10
C ALA A 21 3.33 7.89 -2.38
N ALA A 22 3.49 9.20 -2.18
CA ALA A 22 2.48 10.20 -2.48
C ALA A 22 2.05 10.16 -3.95
N LEU A 23 3.01 10.03 -4.88
CA LEU A 23 2.73 9.94 -6.31
C LEU A 23 1.92 8.68 -6.66
N ARG A 24 2.23 7.55 -6.03
CA ARG A 24 1.45 6.30 -6.19
C ARG A 24 0.03 6.42 -5.61
N MET A 25 -0.13 7.16 -4.51
CA MET A 25 -1.43 7.40 -3.88
C MET A 25 -2.30 8.35 -4.71
N THR A 26 -1.76 9.50 -5.10
CA THR A 26 -2.51 10.59 -5.75
C THR A 26 -2.64 10.41 -7.26
N ARG A 27 -1.70 9.71 -7.90
CA ARG A 27 -1.59 9.57 -9.36
C ARG A 27 -1.46 10.90 -10.11
N ASN A 28 -1.12 11.95 -9.41
CA ASN A 28 -0.97 13.30 -9.94
C ASN A 28 0.24 13.96 -9.28
N ARG A 29 1.10 14.56 -10.09
CA ARG A 29 2.35 15.15 -9.61
C ARG A 29 2.11 16.35 -8.69
N ALA A 30 1.22 17.26 -9.07
CA ALA A 30 0.91 18.44 -8.27
C ALA A 30 0.30 18.06 -6.93
N ASP A 31 -0.65 17.11 -6.95
CA ASP A 31 -1.28 16.58 -5.74
C ASP A 31 -0.28 15.85 -4.83
N ALA A 32 0.69 15.14 -5.42
CA ALA A 32 1.74 14.47 -4.65
C ALA A 32 2.68 15.48 -3.97
N GLU A 33 3.06 16.54 -4.67
CA GLU A 33 3.86 17.64 -4.12
C GLU A 33 3.13 18.33 -2.95
N ASP A 34 1.86 18.66 -3.13
CA ASP A 34 1.02 19.25 -2.08
C ASP A 34 0.87 18.32 -0.88
N LEU A 35 0.62 17.02 -1.11
CA LEU A 35 0.49 16.02 -0.05
C LEU A 35 1.79 15.89 0.76
N VAL A 36 2.95 15.88 0.11
CA VAL A 36 4.25 15.81 0.80
C VAL A 36 4.50 17.08 1.60
N GLN A 37 4.23 18.26 1.03
CA GLN A 37 4.38 19.54 1.74
C GLN A 37 3.50 19.59 2.99
N GLU A 38 2.22 19.23 2.87
CA GLU A 38 1.30 19.20 4.01
C GLU A 38 1.74 18.17 5.06
N THR A 39 2.27 17.01 4.63
CA THR A 39 2.82 16.00 5.52
C THR A 39 3.98 16.55 6.34
N TYR A 40 4.94 17.21 5.70
CA TYR A 40 6.10 17.80 6.40
C TYR A 40 5.70 18.95 7.33
N LEU A 41 4.74 19.78 6.94
CA LEU A 41 4.21 20.83 7.81
C LEU A 41 3.55 20.25 9.08
N LYS A 42 2.75 19.19 8.93
CA LYS A 42 2.13 18.49 10.07
C LYS A 42 3.17 17.78 10.93
N ALA A 43 4.14 17.12 10.31
CA ALA A 43 5.22 16.45 11.00
C ALA A 43 6.05 17.45 11.81
N TYR A 44 6.44 18.55 11.22
CA TYR A 44 7.19 19.61 11.90
C TYR A 44 6.45 20.15 13.13
N ARG A 45 5.16 20.44 12.99
CA ARG A 45 4.32 20.95 14.09
C ARG A 45 4.14 19.93 15.22
N SER A 46 4.11 18.64 14.89
CA SER A 46 3.88 17.57 15.86
C SER A 46 5.15 16.85 16.31
N PHE A 47 6.33 17.29 15.84
CA PHE A 47 7.59 16.62 16.15
C PHE A 47 7.92 16.60 17.65
N ALA A 48 7.52 17.61 18.40
CA ALA A 48 7.66 17.63 19.85
C ALA A 48 6.94 16.46 20.56
N SER A 49 5.93 15.87 19.91
CA SER A 49 5.21 14.68 20.39
C SER A 49 5.79 13.35 19.90
N PHE A 50 6.77 13.40 19.00
CA PHE A 50 7.46 12.20 18.51
C PHE A 50 8.32 11.62 19.65
N LYS A 51 8.15 10.32 19.88
CA LYS A 51 8.94 9.61 20.90
C LYS A 51 10.25 9.14 20.30
N GLU A 52 11.36 9.64 20.83
CA GLU A 52 12.69 9.14 20.48
C GLU A 52 12.77 7.61 20.66
N GLY A 53 13.46 6.93 19.73
CA GLY A 53 13.56 5.47 19.73
C GLY A 53 12.42 4.76 19.02
N THR A 54 11.40 5.47 18.50
CA THR A 54 10.39 4.90 17.63
C THR A 54 10.79 5.07 16.15
N ASN A 55 10.13 4.30 15.26
CA ASN A 55 10.43 4.35 13.82
C ASN A 55 9.92 5.67 13.19
N LEU A 56 10.82 6.64 12.99
CA LEU A 56 10.52 7.94 12.38
C LEU A 56 9.92 7.79 10.98
N ARG A 57 10.42 6.83 10.19
CA ARG A 57 9.89 6.55 8.86
C ARG A 57 8.41 6.14 8.93
N ALA A 58 8.06 5.19 9.79
CA ALA A 58 6.67 4.76 9.96
C ALA A 58 5.77 5.89 10.46
N TRP A 59 6.28 6.76 11.34
CA TRP A 59 5.56 7.92 11.84
C TRP A 59 5.28 8.94 10.73
N LEU A 60 6.25 9.23 9.86
CA LEU A 60 6.06 10.10 8.69
C LEU A 60 5.05 9.51 7.69
N TYR A 61 5.11 8.20 7.43
CA TYR A 61 4.14 7.51 6.57
C TYR A 61 2.73 7.50 7.17
N ARG A 62 2.60 7.43 8.48
CA ARG A 62 1.31 7.59 9.17
C ARG A 62 0.71 8.98 8.91
N ILE A 63 1.51 10.03 9.01
CA ILE A 63 1.06 11.40 8.73
C ILE A 63 0.68 11.54 7.25
N LEU A 64 1.50 11.03 6.32
CA LEU A 64 1.23 11.03 4.88
C LEU A 64 -0.10 10.34 4.56
N THR A 65 -0.27 9.11 5.04
CA THR A 65 -1.46 8.30 4.78
C THR A 65 -2.72 8.94 5.36
N ASN A 66 -2.67 9.43 6.60
CA ASN A 66 -3.79 10.12 7.22
C ASN A 66 -4.13 11.44 6.52
N THR A 67 -3.13 12.18 6.06
CA THR A 67 -3.33 13.41 5.29
C THR A 67 -4.01 13.09 3.96
N TYR A 68 -3.54 12.07 3.26
CA TYR A 68 -4.17 11.58 2.03
C TYR A 68 -5.63 11.17 2.24
N ILE A 69 -5.90 10.31 3.22
CA ILE A 69 -7.26 9.84 3.52
C ILE A 69 -8.20 11.02 3.83
N ASN A 70 -7.75 11.97 4.65
CA ASN A 70 -8.58 13.08 5.07
C ASN A 70 -8.82 14.10 3.96
N SER A 71 -7.80 14.47 3.19
CA SER A 71 -7.89 15.50 2.17
C SER A 71 -8.49 14.99 0.86
N TYR A 72 -8.10 13.78 0.44
CA TYR A 72 -8.51 13.24 -0.86
C TYR A 72 -9.84 12.50 -0.83
N ARG A 73 -10.17 11.78 0.25
CA ARG A 73 -11.52 11.21 0.44
C ARG A 73 -12.58 12.32 0.59
N ALA A 74 -12.23 13.43 1.21
CA ALA A 74 -13.14 14.57 1.31
C ALA A 74 -13.44 15.19 -0.06
N ALA A 75 -12.48 15.22 -0.98
CA ALA A 75 -12.63 15.72 -2.34
C ALA A 75 -13.38 14.76 -3.27
N GLN A 76 -13.29 13.45 -3.04
CA GLN A 76 -13.95 12.43 -3.85
C GLN A 76 -15.30 11.97 -3.31
N ARG A 77 -15.97 12.74 -2.46
CA ARG A 77 -17.25 12.37 -1.82
C ARG A 77 -18.18 11.55 -2.74
N ARG A 78 -17.90 10.23 -2.83
CA ARG A 78 -18.90 9.18 -2.96
C ARG A 78 -18.94 8.46 -1.62
N PRO A 79 -20.11 8.18 -1.03
CA PRO A 79 -20.20 7.36 0.14
C PRO A 79 -19.77 5.94 -0.27
N GLU A 80 -18.49 5.59 -0.04
CA GLU A 80 -18.14 4.19 0.10
C GLU A 80 -18.77 3.76 1.43
N THR A 81 -19.85 3.03 1.32
CA THR A 81 -20.42 2.24 2.40
C THR A 81 -19.28 1.48 3.05
N ALA A 82 -19.12 1.65 4.36
CA ALA A 82 -18.22 0.83 5.15
C ALA A 82 -18.61 -0.64 4.88
N ASP A 83 -17.69 -1.35 4.21
CA ASP A 83 -17.94 -2.72 3.79
C ASP A 83 -18.14 -3.60 5.02
N VAL A 84 -19.37 -4.05 5.19
CA VAL A 84 -19.77 -5.11 6.14
C VAL A 84 -19.09 -6.44 5.74
N GLU A 85 -18.45 -6.52 4.60
CA GLU A 85 -17.69 -7.67 4.09
C GLU A 85 -16.41 -7.99 4.87
N ASP A 86 -15.86 -7.06 5.66
CA ASP A 86 -14.62 -7.26 6.42
C ASP A 86 -14.68 -8.41 7.45
N VAL A 87 -15.86 -8.83 7.88
CA VAL A 87 -16.01 -9.89 8.90
C VAL A 87 -16.01 -11.29 8.26
N GLU A 88 -16.63 -11.46 7.11
CA GLU A 88 -16.68 -12.74 6.40
C GLU A 88 -15.30 -13.15 5.85
N ASP A 89 -14.50 -12.17 5.44
CA ASP A 89 -13.17 -12.40 4.89
C ASP A 89 -12.11 -12.71 5.95
N LEU A 90 -12.25 -12.22 7.17
CA LEU A 90 -11.37 -12.62 8.27
C LEU A 90 -11.55 -14.12 8.60
N TYR A 91 -12.78 -14.63 8.43
CA TYR A 91 -13.08 -16.05 8.61
C TYR A 91 -12.48 -16.91 7.50
N LEU A 92 -12.57 -16.45 6.23
CA LEU A 92 -11.97 -17.10 5.07
C LEU A 92 -10.44 -17.10 5.16
N TYR A 93 -9.84 -15.99 5.62
CA TYR A 93 -8.39 -15.89 5.81
C TYR A 93 -7.89 -16.90 6.85
N LYS A 94 -8.54 -17.03 8.02
CA LYS A 94 -8.18 -18.02 9.04
C LYS A 94 -8.28 -19.46 8.52
N ARG A 95 -9.20 -19.72 7.61
CA ARG A 95 -9.38 -21.04 7.00
C ARG A 95 -8.32 -21.36 5.95
N LEU A 96 -7.88 -20.35 5.18
CA LEU A 96 -6.83 -20.48 4.16
C LEU A 96 -5.42 -20.47 4.75
N ALA A 97 -5.18 -19.68 5.79
CA ALA A 97 -3.89 -19.65 6.49
C ALA A 97 -3.59 -20.94 7.29
N GLY A 98 -4.63 -21.74 7.58
CA GLY A 98 -4.50 -23.04 8.23
C GLY A 98 -4.22 -24.20 7.28
N SER A 99 -4.25 -23.99 5.97
CA SER A 99 -4.03 -25.06 5.00
C SER A 99 -2.90 -24.71 4.02
N GLY A 100 -1.66 -24.97 4.42
CA GLY A 100 -0.66 -25.23 3.41
C GLY A 100 0.57 -24.37 3.41
N GLY A 101 1.57 -24.89 4.03
CA GLY A 101 2.92 -24.76 3.53
C GLY A 101 3.03 -25.56 2.23
N SER A 102 3.26 -24.88 1.14
CA SER A 102 3.86 -25.47 -0.05
C SER A 102 5.02 -24.57 -0.43
N GLU A 103 6.22 -25.12 -0.39
CA GLU A 103 7.39 -24.44 -0.92
C GLU A 103 7.21 -24.15 -2.41
N PRO A 104 7.62 -22.97 -2.90
CA PRO A 104 7.50 -22.63 -4.31
C PRO A 104 8.61 -23.33 -5.09
N GLY A 105 8.26 -24.39 -5.79
CA GLY A 105 8.95 -24.70 -7.03
C GLY A 105 8.67 -23.53 -8.01
N ARG A 106 9.70 -23.06 -8.74
CA ARG A 106 9.54 -22.08 -9.80
C ARG A 106 8.40 -22.52 -10.70
N SER A 107 7.31 -21.78 -10.64
CA SER A 107 6.14 -22.06 -11.45
C SER A 107 6.24 -21.27 -12.76
N ALA A 108 5.50 -21.70 -13.78
CA ALA A 108 5.36 -20.94 -15.04
C ALA A 108 4.87 -19.48 -14.78
N GLU A 109 4.27 -19.23 -13.62
CA GLU A 109 3.85 -17.91 -13.15
C GLU A 109 5.05 -17.01 -12.83
N ASP A 110 6.14 -17.55 -12.23
CA ASP A 110 7.34 -16.78 -11.93
C ASP A 110 8.07 -16.35 -13.21
N GLU A 111 8.12 -17.23 -14.23
CA GLU A 111 8.71 -16.88 -15.54
C GLU A 111 7.85 -15.86 -16.31
N ALA A 112 6.53 -15.87 -16.12
CA ALA A 112 5.65 -14.89 -16.72
C ALA A 112 5.79 -13.51 -16.05
N LEU A 113 5.98 -13.46 -14.74
CA LEU A 113 6.18 -12.21 -13.99
C LEU A 113 7.42 -11.44 -14.45
N GLU A 114 8.49 -12.10 -14.86
CA GLU A 114 9.71 -11.45 -15.38
C GLU A 114 9.50 -10.77 -16.75
N ARG A 115 8.37 -11.05 -17.45
CA ARG A 115 8.07 -10.49 -18.77
C ARG A 115 7.16 -9.27 -18.73
N PHE A 116 6.66 -8.88 -17.55
CA PHE A 116 5.85 -7.68 -17.42
C PHE A 116 6.70 -6.42 -17.46
N THR A 117 6.18 -5.39 -18.11
CA THR A 117 6.79 -4.06 -18.04
C THR A 117 6.39 -3.37 -16.73
N ASP A 118 7.21 -2.41 -16.28
CA ASP A 118 6.88 -1.57 -15.12
C ASP A 118 5.53 -0.86 -15.29
N GLU A 119 5.15 -0.54 -16.54
CA GLU A 119 3.87 0.08 -16.87
C GLU A 119 2.68 -0.86 -16.66
N ASP A 120 2.83 -2.15 -16.94
CA ASP A 120 1.77 -3.14 -16.70
C ASP A 120 1.50 -3.31 -15.21
N VAL A 121 2.56 -3.43 -14.43
CA VAL A 121 2.46 -3.53 -12.96
C VAL A 121 1.84 -2.26 -12.39
N LYS A 122 2.25 -1.10 -12.89
CA LYS A 122 1.68 0.18 -12.48
C LYS A 122 0.19 0.28 -12.80
N ALA A 123 -0.21 -0.06 -14.02
CA ALA A 123 -1.61 -0.05 -14.43
C ALA A 123 -2.47 -1.03 -13.60
N ALA A 124 -1.95 -2.22 -13.33
CA ALA A 124 -2.61 -3.21 -12.49
C ALA A 124 -2.78 -2.73 -11.03
N LEU A 125 -1.74 -2.09 -10.47
CA LEU A 125 -1.82 -1.46 -9.14
C LEU A 125 -2.84 -0.31 -9.11
N GLU A 126 -2.88 0.49 -10.17
CA GLU A 126 -3.82 1.60 -10.29
C GLU A 126 -5.28 1.15 -10.42
N ALA A 127 -5.52 -0.03 -10.95
CA ALA A 127 -6.85 -0.62 -11.06
C ALA A 127 -7.39 -1.15 -9.72
N LEU A 128 -6.51 -1.38 -8.72
CA LEU A 128 -6.94 -1.85 -7.42
C LEU A 128 -7.79 -0.79 -6.69
N PRO A 129 -8.80 -1.23 -5.91
CA PRO A 129 -9.45 -0.38 -4.92
C PRO A 129 -8.41 0.29 -4.02
N GLU A 130 -8.67 1.55 -3.64
CA GLU A 130 -7.70 2.39 -2.90
C GLU A 130 -7.15 1.72 -1.63
N THR A 131 -8.04 1.10 -0.84
CA THR A 131 -7.65 0.45 0.42
C THR A 131 -6.74 -0.76 0.23
N PHE A 132 -6.94 -1.53 -0.85
CA PHE A 132 -6.10 -2.68 -1.19
C PHE A 132 -4.77 -2.22 -1.77
N ARG A 133 -4.80 -1.24 -2.67
CA ARG A 133 -3.60 -0.64 -3.25
C ARG A 133 -2.69 -0.06 -2.17
N MET A 134 -3.25 0.71 -1.24
CA MET A 134 -2.51 1.28 -0.11
C MET A 134 -1.82 0.19 0.72
N ALA A 135 -2.55 -0.86 1.09
CA ALA A 135 -2.01 -1.95 1.89
C ALA A 135 -0.88 -2.70 1.17
N VAL A 136 -1.05 -2.99 -0.12
CA VAL A 136 -0.02 -3.64 -0.96
C VAL A 136 1.21 -2.73 -1.12
N LEU A 137 1.03 -1.44 -1.41
CA LEU A 137 2.14 -0.50 -1.54
C LEU A 137 2.96 -0.40 -0.25
N LEU A 138 2.31 -0.29 0.90
CA LEU A 138 3.01 -0.22 2.19
C LEU A 138 3.76 -1.51 2.53
N ALA A 139 3.19 -2.68 2.19
CA ALA A 139 3.82 -3.97 2.47
C ALA A 139 4.93 -4.31 1.46
N ASP A 140 4.62 -4.28 0.16
CA ASP A 140 5.45 -4.89 -0.87
C ASP A 140 6.44 -3.90 -1.50
N VAL A 141 6.11 -2.62 -1.54
CA VAL A 141 7.00 -1.59 -2.07
C VAL A 141 7.78 -0.89 -0.97
N GLU A 142 7.10 -0.49 0.10
CA GLU A 142 7.74 0.23 1.20
C GLU A 142 8.34 -0.70 2.27
N GLY A 143 7.97 -1.99 2.27
CA GLY A 143 8.55 -3.01 3.13
C GLY A 143 8.17 -2.89 4.62
N PHE A 144 7.04 -2.26 4.94
CA PHE A 144 6.54 -2.21 6.30
C PHE A 144 5.97 -3.56 6.74
N SER A 145 6.20 -3.92 7.99
CA SER A 145 5.55 -5.06 8.61
C SER A 145 4.04 -4.82 8.79
N TYR A 146 3.26 -5.87 8.88
CA TYR A 146 1.80 -5.76 9.06
C TYR A 146 1.41 -4.99 10.33
N LYS A 147 2.23 -5.08 11.37
CA LYS A 147 2.05 -4.29 12.60
C LYS A 147 2.26 -2.80 12.33
N GLU A 148 3.34 -2.43 11.64
CA GLU A 148 3.59 -1.03 11.27
C GLU A 148 2.49 -0.50 10.35
N ILE A 149 2.01 -1.30 9.37
CA ILE A 149 0.90 -0.90 8.50
C ILE A 149 -0.39 -0.69 9.30
N SER A 150 -0.67 -1.53 10.31
CA SER A 150 -1.79 -1.34 11.23
C SER A 150 -1.69 0.01 11.97
N GLU A 151 -0.50 0.37 12.43
CA GLU A 151 -0.23 1.65 13.10
C GLU A 151 -0.29 2.84 12.12
N ILE A 152 0.21 2.68 10.89
CA ILE A 152 0.19 3.71 9.83
C ILE A 152 -1.24 4.03 9.40
N THR A 153 -2.04 3.00 9.15
CA THR A 153 -3.39 3.13 8.57
C THR A 153 -4.50 3.25 9.61
N ASP A 154 -4.17 3.03 10.90
CA ASP A 154 -5.10 3.03 12.03
C ASP A 154 -6.24 2.01 11.88
N VAL A 155 -5.91 0.81 11.37
CA VAL A 155 -6.85 -0.31 11.24
C VAL A 155 -6.31 -1.56 11.93
N PRO A 156 -7.16 -2.47 12.39
CA PRO A 156 -6.74 -3.73 13.00
C PRO A 156 -5.82 -4.54 12.09
N ILE A 157 -4.83 -5.23 12.67
CA ILE A 157 -3.87 -6.04 11.92
C ILE A 157 -4.55 -7.12 11.06
N GLY A 158 -5.68 -7.68 11.50
CA GLY A 158 -6.47 -8.63 10.72
C GLY A 158 -7.04 -8.01 9.44
N THR A 159 -7.47 -6.75 9.51
CA THR A 159 -7.92 -5.97 8.35
C THR A 159 -6.74 -5.69 7.39
N VAL A 160 -5.55 -5.36 7.91
CA VAL A 160 -4.34 -5.20 7.09
C VAL A 160 -4.03 -6.47 6.32
N MET A 161 -4.03 -7.62 7.01
CA MET A 161 -3.75 -8.92 6.41
C MET A 161 -4.75 -9.26 5.29
N SER A 162 -6.03 -9.04 5.54
CA SER A 162 -7.11 -9.25 4.57
C SER A 162 -6.94 -8.35 3.35
N ARG A 163 -6.68 -7.05 3.55
CA ARG A 163 -6.47 -6.08 2.46
C ARG A 163 -5.26 -6.43 1.60
N ILE A 164 -4.14 -6.83 2.21
CA ILE A 164 -2.93 -7.24 1.48
C ILE A 164 -3.22 -8.50 0.67
N HIS A 165 -3.85 -9.51 1.27
CA HIS A 165 -4.18 -10.75 0.57
C HIS A 165 -5.10 -10.51 -0.64
N ARG A 166 -6.17 -9.76 -0.47
CA ARG A 166 -7.09 -9.40 -1.57
C ARG A 166 -6.41 -8.56 -2.62
N GLY A 167 -5.59 -7.59 -2.21
CA GLY A 167 -4.84 -6.74 -3.11
C GLY A 167 -3.87 -7.54 -3.98
N ARG A 168 -3.10 -8.43 -3.39
CA ARG A 168 -2.17 -9.31 -4.12
C ARG A 168 -2.92 -10.23 -5.10
N ARG A 169 -4.04 -10.81 -4.67
CA ARG A 169 -4.85 -11.68 -5.52
C ARG A 169 -5.45 -10.92 -6.71
N ALA A 170 -5.97 -9.72 -6.49
CA ALA A 170 -6.52 -8.89 -7.55
C ALA A 170 -5.42 -8.40 -8.51
N LEU A 171 -4.23 -8.06 -7.97
CA LEU A 171 -3.05 -7.70 -8.77
C LEU A 171 -2.60 -8.87 -9.66
N GLN A 172 -2.47 -10.06 -9.07
CA GLN A 172 -2.12 -11.27 -9.82
C GLN A 172 -3.11 -11.55 -10.95
N LYS A 173 -4.42 -11.46 -10.68
CA LYS A 173 -5.44 -11.64 -11.71
C LYS A 173 -5.29 -10.62 -12.83
N ALA A 174 -5.13 -9.33 -12.51
CA ALA A 174 -4.96 -8.28 -13.52
C ALA A 174 -3.72 -8.51 -14.38
N LEU A 175 -2.62 -8.99 -13.81
CA LEU A 175 -1.41 -9.31 -14.55
C LEU A 175 -1.57 -10.56 -15.42
N VAL A 176 -2.29 -11.58 -14.97
CA VAL A 176 -2.62 -12.76 -15.79
C VAL A 176 -3.47 -12.36 -16.99
N ASP A 177 -4.50 -11.53 -16.79
CA ASP A 177 -5.35 -11.03 -17.88
C ASP A 177 -4.53 -10.27 -18.94
N VAL A 178 -3.55 -9.48 -18.52
CA VAL A 178 -2.60 -8.79 -19.43
C VAL A 178 -1.70 -9.79 -20.16
N ALA A 179 -1.19 -10.81 -19.47
CA ALA A 179 -0.34 -11.84 -20.06
C ALA A 179 -1.08 -12.66 -21.12
N GLU A 180 -2.34 -13.03 -20.86
CA GLU A 180 -3.21 -13.72 -21.82
C GLU A 180 -3.49 -12.84 -23.04
N ALA A 181 -3.83 -11.57 -22.84
CA ALA A 181 -4.08 -10.61 -23.92
C ALA A 181 -2.86 -10.41 -24.84
N ARG A 182 -1.64 -10.58 -24.31
CA ARG A 182 -0.39 -10.50 -25.08
C ARG A 182 0.10 -11.86 -25.61
N GLY A 183 -0.61 -12.95 -25.32
CA GLY A 183 -0.21 -14.31 -25.73
C GLY A 183 1.07 -14.79 -25.04
N LEU A 184 1.41 -14.23 -23.86
CA LEU A 184 2.58 -14.62 -23.08
C LEU A 184 2.37 -15.90 -22.26
N VAL A 185 1.13 -16.22 -21.94
CA VAL A 185 0.68 -17.48 -21.32
C VAL A 185 -0.39 -18.08 -22.20
N GLY A 186 -0.30 -19.39 -22.47
CA GLY A 186 -1.35 -20.11 -23.17
C GLY A 186 -2.63 -20.08 -22.34
N SER A 187 -3.76 -19.83 -23.00
CA SER A 187 -5.07 -19.89 -22.35
C SER A 187 -5.22 -21.19 -21.58
N VAL A 188 -5.36 -21.14 -20.28
CA VAL A 188 -5.71 -22.31 -19.48
C VAL A 188 -7.13 -22.68 -19.88
N PRO A 189 -7.39 -23.88 -20.47
CA PRO A 189 -8.74 -24.27 -20.80
C PRO A 189 -9.51 -24.38 -19.50
N GLY A 190 -10.57 -23.58 -19.39
CA GLY A 190 -11.47 -23.59 -18.26
C GLY A 190 -12.02 -25.00 -18.01
N GLY A 191 -11.78 -25.47 -16.79
CA GLY A 191 -12.43 -26.64 -16.22
C GLY A 191 -13.56 -26.21 -15.31
#